data_320eaf264ee532960a87cf1f3764bb30
#
_entry.id   320eaf264ee532960a87cf1f3764bb30
#
_cell.length_a   1.000
_cell.length_b   1.000
_cell.length_c   1.000
_cell.angle_alpha   90.00
_cell.angle_beta   90.00
_cell.angle_gamma   90.00
#
_symmetry.space_group_name_H-M   'P 1'
#
loop_
_entity.id
_entity.type
_entity.pdbx_description
1 polymer ?
#
loop_
_entity_poly.entity_id
_entity_poly.type
_entity_poly.pdbx_seq_one_letter_code
_entity_poly.pdbx_strand_id
1 'polypeptide(L)'
;MAYGVVHLPFYATGFRGDDLEAALSKLAPISLRYGAIRYDVFRSRDDRYKFVLQVEFAEKSQWDAFYFGEEFTEMRAACSSWFAVPLLYWWNDNVARGELRRDEELVDELA
;
A
#
# COMPACT_ATOMS: atom_id res chain seq x y z
N MET A 1 -9.69 10.94 -17.33
CA MET A 1 -8.35 10.50 -16.97
C MET A 1 -8.44 9.38 -15.93
N ALA A 2 -7.81 8.27 -16.21
CA ALA A 2 -7.87 7.11 -15.33
C ALA A 2 -6.80 7.20 -14.25
N TYR A 3 -7.20 6.90 -13.02
CA TYR A 3 -6.24 6.71 -11.94
C TYR A 3 -5.54 5.37 -12.08
N GLY A 4 -4.31 5.32 -11.62
CA GLY A 4 -3.55 4.08 -11.56
C GLY A 4 -3.29 3.66 -10.12
N VAL A 5 -3.08 2.38 -9.93
CA VAL A 5 -2.79 1.79 -8.62
C VAL A 5 -1.42 1.16 -8.64
N VAL A 6 -0.55 1.62 -7.75
CA VAL A 6 0.73 0.97 -7.53
C VAL A 6 0.53 -0.22 -6.60
N HIS A 7 1.17 -1.32 -6.94
CA HIS A 7 1.23 -2.52 -6.12
C HIS A 7 2.69 -2.78 -5.75
N LEU A 8 3.01 -2.66 -4.48
CA LEU A 8 4.36 -2.84 -3.96
C LEU A 8 4.37 -3.91 -2.88
N PRO A 9 4.80 -5.12 -3.22
CA PRO A 9 4.91 -6.18 -2.22
C PRO A 9 6.19 -6.03 -1.39
N PHE A 10 6.09 -6.45 -0.13
CA PHE A 10 7.22 -6.57 0.79
C PHE A 10 7.22 -7.99 1.35
N TYR A 11 8.40 -8.50 1.62
CA TYR A 11 8.55 -9.74 2.36
C TYR A 11 9.45 -9.47 3.57
N ALA A 12 8.89 -9.56 4.77
CA ALA A 12 9.62 -9.25 5.99
C ALA A 12 10.69 -10.31 6.27
N THR A 13 11.80 -9.88 6.82
CA THR A 13 12.83 -10.79 7.31
C THR A 13 12.43 -11.36 8.67
N GLY A 14 13.17 -12.36 9.16
CA GLY A 14 12.82 -13.07 10.38
C GLY A 14 12.63 -12.14 11.57
N PHE A 15 11.52 -12.30 12.28
CA PHE A 15 11.13 -11.54 13.48
C PHE A 15 10.84 -10.05 13.23
N ARG A 16 10.76 -9.62 11.97
CA ARG A 16 10.53 -8.20 11.61
C ARG A 16 9.14 -7.91 11.08
N GLY A 17 8.24 -8.90 11.09
CA GLY A 17 6.89 -8.70 10.55
C GLY A 17 6.12 -7.60 11.27
N ASP A 18 6.11 -7.59 12.60
CA ASP A 18 5.37 -6.57 13.36
C ASP A 18 6.03 -5.19 13.24
N ASP A 19 7.35 -5.15 13.20
CA ASP A 19 8.08 -3.90 13.00
C ASP A 19 7.77 -3.29 11.63
N LEU A 20 7.74 -4.13 10.59
CA LEU A 20 7.42 -3.70 9.23
C LEU A 20 5.96 -3.24 9.13
N GLU A 21 5.04 -3.93 9.77
CA GLU A 21 3.64 -3.49 9.82
C GLU A 21 3.53 -2.08 10.40
N ALA A 22 4.21 -1.82 11.51
CA ALA A 22 4.20 -0.50 12.13
C ALA A 22 4.80 0.57 11.22
N ALA A 23 5.91 0.27 10.55
CA ALA A 23 6.56 1.20 9.63
C ALA A 23 5.68 1.53 8.43
N LEU A 24 5.07 0.53 7.81
CA LEU A 24 4.18 0.73 6.67
C LEU A 24 2.91 1.48 7.05
N SER A 25 2.38 1.21 8.25
CA SER A 25 1.19 1.91 8.75
C SER A 25 1.43 3.40 8.97
N LYS A 26 2.66 3.79 9.26
CA LYS A 26 3.05 5.20 9.39
C LYS A 26 3.35 5.84 8.04
N LEU A 27 3.95 5.08 7.14
CA LEU A 27 4.37 5.60 5.84
C LEU A 27 3.18 5.80 4.89
N ALA A 28 2.27 4.85 4.84
CA ALA A 28 1.20 4.84 3.85
C ALA A 28 0.34 6.12 3.85
N PRO A 29 -0.09 6.66 5.01
CA PRO A 29 -0.88 7.90 5.03
C PRO A 29 -0.15 9.11 4.44
N ILE A 30 1.18 9.10 4.44
CA ILE A 30 1.98 10.20 3.90
C ILE A 30 1.77 10.33 2.40
N SER A 31 1.41 9.22 1.71
CA SER A 31 1.12 9.24 0.29
C SER A 31 0.05 10.26 -0.09
N LEU A 32 -0.88 10.57 0.82
CA LEU A 32 -1.92 11.56 0.59
C LEU A 32 -1.36 12.96 0.36
N ARG A 33 -0.23 13.29 0.98
CA ARG A 33 0.45 14.58 0.77
C ARG A 33 1.06 14.68 -0.63
N TYR A 34 1.28 13.55 -1.28
CA TYR A 34 1.84 13.47 -2.63
C TYR A 34 0.76 13.33 -3.70
N GLY A 35 -0.50 13.42 -3.30
CA GLY A 35 -1.61 13.38 -4.24
C GLY A 35 -2.34 12.06 -4.33
N ALA A 36 -2.00 11.09 -3.50
CA ALA A 36 -2.75 9.83 -3.47
C ALA A 36 -4.20 10.10 -3.05
N ILE A 37 -5.13 9.38 -3.67
CA ILE A 37 -6.55 9.45 -3.30
C ILE A 37 -6.96 8.28 -2.43
N ARG A 38 -6.12 7.26 -2.36
CA ARG A 38 -6.40 6.05 -1.58
C ARG A 38 -5.11 5.30 -1.34
N TYR A 39 -5.01 4.67 -0.17
CA TYR A 39 -3.94 3.74 0.12
C TYR A 39 -4.50 2.56 0.90
N ASP A 40 -3.85 1.41 0.77
CA ASP A 40 -4.12 0.23 1.56
C ASP A 40 -2.80 -0.44 1.90
N VAL A 41 -2.71 -0.98 3.10
CA VAL A 41 -1.62 -1.85 3.50
C VAL A 41 -2.25 -3.17 3.91
N PHE A 42 -1.83 -4.24 3.26
CA PHE A 42 -2.31 -5.58 3.57
C PHE A 42 -1.20 -6.43 4.13
N ARG A 43 -1.52 -7.25 5.10
CA ARG A 43 -0.64 -8.27 5.62
C ARG A 43 -1.34 -9.62 5.44
N SER A 44 -0.67 -10.57 4.81
CA SER A 44 -1.25 -11.89 4.57
C SER A 44 -1.59 -12.59 5.88
N ARG A 45 -2.74 -13.26 5.91
CA ARG A 45 -3.11 -14.12 7.03
C ARG A 45 -2.46 -15.49 6.93
N ASP A 46 -2.16 -15.93 5.71
CA ASP A 46 -1.57 -17.25 5.45
C ASP A 46 -0.05 -17.24 5.62
N ASP A 47 0.58 -16.13 5.28
CA ASP A 47 2.01 -15.92 5.46
C ASP A 47 2.24 -14.56 6.08
N ARG A 48 2.46 -14.52 7.38
CA ARG A 48 2.56 -13.28 8.15
C ARG A 48 3.77 -12.42 7.81
N TYR A 49 4.65 -12.88 6.94
CA TYR A 49 5.79 -12.12 6.44
C TYR A 49 5.49 -11.38 5.14
N LYS A 50 4.34 -11.69 4.50
CA LYS A 50 3.96 -11.03 3.24
C LYS A 50 3.10 -9.80 3.50
N PHE A 51 3.51 -8.69 2.89
CA PHE A 51 2.78 -7.43 2.92
C PHE A 51 2.62 -6.90 1.51
N VAL A 52 1.62 -6.06 1.31
CA VAL A 52 1.53 -5.28 0.10
C VAL A 52 1.05 -3.88 0.43
N LEU A 53 1.69 -2.88 -0.18
CA LEU A 53 1.26 -1.50 -0.17
C LEU A 53 0.63 -1.20 -1.52
N GLN A 54 -0.61 -0.74 -1.51
CA GLN A 54 -1.31 -0.28 -2.71
C GLN A 54 -1.65 1.19 -2.55
N VAL A 55 -1.30 1.99 -3.53
CA VAL A 55 -1.56 3.42 -3.49
C VAL A 55 -2.11 3.86 -4.84
N GLU A 56 -3.17 4.63 -4.80
CA GLU A 56 -3.85 5.09 -6.00
C GLU A 56 -3.55 6.56 -6.25
N PHE A 57 -3.05 6.86 -7.46
CA PHE A 57 -2.71 8.22 -7.89
C PHE A 57 -3.32 8.52 -9.25
N ALA A 58 -3.53 9.80 -9.54
CA ALA A 58 -3.92 10.24 -10.87
C ALA A 58 -2.81 10.00 -11.88
N GLU A 59 -1.55 10.21 -11.49
CA GLU A 59 -0.40 10.11 -12.38
C GLU A 59 0.75 9.38 -11.71
N LYS A 60 1.50 8.63 -12.52
CA LYS A 60 2.66 7.89 -12.04
C LYS A 60 3.74 8.80 -11.45
N SER A 61 3.86 10.02 -11.96
CA SER A 61 4.82 10.99 -11.42
C SER A 61 4.58 11.30 -9.93
N GLN A 62 3.34 11.22 -9.48
CA GLN A 62 3.01 11.41 -8.06
C GLN A 62 3.51 10.24 -7.21
N TRP A 63 3.39 9.02 -7.72
CA TRP A 63 4.00 7.87 -7.07
C TRP A 63 5.52 8.02 -7.02
N ASP A 64 6.15 8.41 -8.12
CA ASP A 64 7.60 8.58 -8.15
C ASP A 64 8.04 9.62 -7.12
N ALA A 65 7.30 10.72 -6.99
CA ALA A 65 7.59 11.76 -6.01
C ALA A 65 7.47 11.22 -4.57
N PHE A 66 6.50 10.37 -4.30
CA PHE A 66 6.32 9.73 -3.00
C PHE A 66 7.43 8.71 -2.73
N TYR A 67 7.67 7.80 -3.67
CA TYR A 67 8.62 6.70 -3.51
C TYR A 67 10.06 7.21 -3.35
N PHE A 68 10.44 8.23 -4.11
CA PHE A 68 11.76 8.86 -4.02
C PHE A 68 11.77 10.07 -3.09
N GLY A 69 10.66 10.35 -2.44
CA GLY A 69 10.56 11.43 -1.48
C GLY A 69 11.28 11.13 -0.18
N GLU A 70 11.39 12.15 0.65
CA GLU A 70 12.16 12.09 1.89
C GLU A 70 11.67 10.98 2.82
N GLU A 71 10.38 10.91 3.07
CA GLU A 71 9.82 10.00 4.07
C GLU A 71 9.99 8.54 3.69
N PHE A 72 9.69 8.19 2.42
CA PHE A 72 9.84 6.81 1.96
C PHE A 72 11.33 6.44 1.90
N THR A 73 12.17 7.35 1.46
CA THR A 73 13.63 7.13 1.40
C THR A 73 14.21 6.89 2.78
N GLU A 74 13.79 7.67 3.77
CA GLU A 74 14.21 7.49 5.15
C GLU A 74 13.75 6.13 5.70
N MET A 75 12.51 5.74 5.42
CA MET A 75 12.01 4.44 5.84
C MET A 75 12.83 3.30 5.24
N ARG A 76 13.12 3.36 3.93
CA ARG A 76 13.94 2.33 3.28
C ARG A 76 15.33 2.25 3.90
N ALA A 77 15.92 3.39 4.22
CA ALA A 77 17.25 3.41 4.84
C ALA A 77 17.21 2.85 6.28
N ALA A 78 16.24 3.29 7.06
CA ALA A 78 16.13 2.89 8.47
C ALA A 78 15.73 1.42 8.62
N CYS A 79 14.89 0.91 7.72
CA CYS A 79 14.30 -0.43 7.82
C CYS A 79 14.86 -1.40 6.78
N SER A 80 16.01 -1.11 6.19
CA SER A 80 16.56 -1.88 5.06
C SER A 80 16.78 -3.35 5.35
N SER A 81 17.01 -3.71 6.61
CA SER A 81 17.19 -5.12 7.02
C SER A 81 15.89 -5.81 7.37
N TRP A 82 14.75 -5.11 7.33
CA TRP A 82 13.45 -5.65 7.75
C TRP A 82 12.68 -6.32 6.62
N PHE A 83 13.12 -6.16 5.38
CA PHE A 83 12.44 -6.74 4.23
C PHE A 83 13.44 -7.15 3.15
N ALA A 84 13.01 -8.10 2.32
CA ALA A 84 13.83 -8.59 1.23
C ALA A 84 13.95 -7.53 0.12
N VAL A 85 15.15 -7.44 -0.46
CA VAL A 85 15.45 -6.52 -1.56
C VAL A 85 15.77 -7.31 -2.82
N PRO A 86 15.58 -6.73 -4.01
CA PRO A 86 15.07 -5.38 -4.27
C PRO A 86 13.56 -5.28 -4.09
N LEU A 87 13.07 -4.07 -3.82
CA LEU A 87 11.65 -3.78 -3.86
C LEU A 87 11.24 -3.59 -5.31
N LEU A 88 10.23 -4.32 -5.73
CA LEU A 88 9.72 -4.27 -7.10
C LEU A 88 8.24 -3.91 -7.06
N TYR A 89 7.86 -2.90 -7.79
CA TYR A 89 6.48 -2.46 -7.87
C TYR A 89 6.05 -2.33 -9.32
N TRP A 90 4.71 -2.30 -9.53
CA TRP A 90 4.19 -2.04 -10.86
C TRP A 90 2.95 -1.16 -10.77
N TRP A 91 2.71 -0.48 -11.87
CA TRP A 91 1.63 0.47 -12.04
C TRP A 91 0.48 -0.23 -12.76
N ASN A 92 -0.70 -0.22 -12.16
CA ASN A 92 -1.85 -0.97 -12.65
C ASN A 92 -2.97 -0.05 -13.09
N ASP A 93 -3.66 -0.42 -14.15
CA ASP A 93 -4.96 0.12 -14.44
C ASP A 93 -5.98 -0.49 -13.49
N ASN A 94 -6.88 0.33 -12.97
CA ASN A 94 -8.01 -0.21 -12.23
C ASN A 94 -9.12 -0.56 -13.22
N VAL A 95 -9.28 -1.84 -13.51
CA VAL A 95 -10.26 -2.29 -14.51
C VAL A 95 -11.65 -2.51 -13.96
N ALA A 96 -11.77 -2.69 -12.64
CA ALA A 96 -13.08 -2.86 -11.99
C ALA A 96 -12.95 -2.60 -10.50
N ARG A 97 -13.96 -1.96 -9.96
CA ARG A 97 -14.07 -1.73 -8.51
C ARG A 97 -15.52 -1.85 -8.10
N GLY A 98 -15.75 -2.47 -6.98
CA GLY A 98 -17.06 -2.55 -6.40
C GLY A 98 -16.98 -2.52 -4.90
N GLU A 99 -18.07 -2.13 -4.25
CA GLU A 99 -18.16 -2.08 -2.80
C GLU A 99 -19.60 -2.34 -2.39
N LEU A 100 -19.76 -3.11 -1.35
CA LEU A 100 -21.06 -3.33 -0.72
C LEU A 100 -20.98 -2.82 0.71
N ARG A 101 -21.86 -1.88 1.03
CA ARG A 101 -21.96 -1.32 2.37
C ARG A 101 -22.94 -2.17 3.17
N ARG A 102 -22.39 -2.96 4.03
CA ARG A 102 -23.12 -4.02 4.74
C ARG A 102 -24.23 -3.53 5.65
N ASP A 103 -24.02 -2.39 6.29
CA ASP A 103 -24.92 -1.95 7.36
C ASP A 103 -26.27 -1.47 6.84
N GLU A 104 -26.31 -0.92 5.63
CA GLU A 104 -27.51 -0.35 5.04
C GLU A 104 -28.00 -1.13 3.84
N GLU A 105 -27.13 -1.35 2.87
CA GLU A 105 -27.49 -1.88 1.56
C GLU A 105 -27.78 -3.37 1.62
N LEU A 106 -26.95 -4.14 2.34
CA LEU A 106 -27.17 -5.58 2.42
C LEU A 106 -28.45 -5.93 3.18
N VAL A 107 -28.73 -5.20 4.24
CA VAL A 107 -29.97 -5.42 5.03
C VAL A 107 -31.19 -5.14 4.19
N ASP A 108 -31.18 -4.06 3.42
CA ASP A 108 -32.30 -3.69 2.56
C ASP A 108 -32.52 -4.73 1.47
N GLU A 109 -31.47 -5.29 0.90
CA GLU A 109 -31.61 -6.32 -0.14
C GLU A 109 -32.10 -7.66 0.42
N LEU A 110 -31.78 -7.98 1.65
CA LEU A 110 -32.16 -9.24 2.28
C LEU A 110 -33.51 -9.16 2.99
N ALA A 111 -33.97 -7.98 3.24
CA ALA A 111 -35.27 -7.76 3.85
C ALA A 111 -36.36 -7.82 2.79
#